data_241576748c24834202deb69b76aaeda6
#
_entry.id   241576748c24834202deb69b76aaeda6
#
_cell.length_a   1.000
_cell.length_b   1.000
_cell.length_c   1.000
_cell.angle_alpha   90.00
_cell.angle_beta   90.00
_cell.angle_gamma   90.00
#
_symmetry.space_group_name_H-M   'P 1'
#
loop_
_entity.id
_entity.type
_entity.pdbx_description
1 polymer ?
#
loop_
_entity_poly.entity_id
_entity_poly.type
_entity_poly.pdbx_seq_one_letter_code
_entity_poly.pdbx_strand_id
1 'polypeptide(L)'
;MQRNDCVCNDYKSLPRVFLFEPGGSSAEVLLYGGKVVSWKNSQGEELLFMSKKAAGRSPKGGISLCFPQLGNTGTMKEISSSKNNNVKSLDNIPLRLTPTGNPSSVDLTLKTTANNSNMWPRSFEFCLRVSLGPDKMTMSSHIKNTDSTSFSFTFALQNYLSVSDISEVRVEGLETLDFLNNLQQGKRSTEQPDAITFDGEVDRVYMRTPGNIAIIDHDKKRTIVIRNEGLPDAVLWTPWDNTAKAAVSGFCDKDYKTMLSVDSGVLEKPIILKPSEEWKGYQELSIISSSYCSGQLDPKTVAFYAKP
;
A
#
# COMPACT_ATOMS: atom_id res chain seq x y z
N MET A 1 17.55 13.49 -30.75
CA MET A 1 17.41 13.27 -29.27
C MET A 1 16.20 14.04 -28.80
N GLN A 2 15.01 13.44 -28.87
CA GLN A 2 13.79 14.04 -28.35
C GLN A 2 13.80 13.85 -26.83
N ARG A 3 13.75 14.96 -26.10
CA ARG A 3 13.43 14.96 -24.68
C ARG A 3 11.97 14.49 -24.54
N ASN A 4 11.76 13.30 -24.00
CA ASN A 4 10.44 12.89 -23.52
C ASN A 4 10.15 13.71 -22.27
N ASP A 5 9.54 14.88 -22.45
CA ASP A 5 8.95 15.63 -21.35
C ASP A 5 7.81 14.78 -20.78
N CYS A 6 7.99 14.31 -19.55
CA CYS A 6 6.91 13.67 -18.80
C CYS A 6 5.78 14.68 -18.66
N VAL A 7 4.68 14.46 -19.37
CA VAL A 7 3.47 15.28 -19.26
C VAL A 7 2.93 15.14 -17.83
N CYS A 8 3.00 16.21 -17.06
CA CYS A 8 2.38 16.30 -15.74
C CYS A 8 0.87 16.19 -15.90
N ASN A 9 0.29 15.05 -15.60
CA ASN A 9 -1.15 14.92 -15.50
C ASN A 9 -1.64 15.41 -14.14
N ASP A 10 -2.64 16.25 -14.21
CA ASP A 10 -3.10 17.07 -13.10
C ASP A 10 -4.09 16.31 -12.20
N TYR A 11 -3.63 15.25 -11.50
CA TYR A 11 -4.41 14.67 -10.40
C TYR A 11 -4.66 15.68 -9.27
N LYS A 12 -3.97 16.84 -9.32
CA LYS A 12 -4.15 17.95 -8.39
C LYS A 12 -5.53 18.60 -8.48
N SER A 13 -6.27 18.37 -9.57
CA SER A 13 -7.66 18.81 -9.72
C SER A 13 -8.69 17.86 -9.11
N LEU A 14 -8.28 16.62 -8.70
CA LEU A 14 -9.21 15.67 -8.12
C LEU A 14 -9.65 16.08 -6.70
N PRO A 15 -10.93 15.87 -6.35
CA PRO A 15 -11.44 16.11 -5.00
C PRO A 15 -10.65 15.34 -3.95
N ARG A 16 -10.19 16.02 -2.92
CA ARG A 16 -9.35 15.47 -1.86
C ARG A 16 -9.63 16.08 -0.50
N VAL A 17 -9.19 15.41 0.54
CA VAL A 17 -9.17 15.88 1.91
C VAL A 17 -7.73 16.09 2.34
N PHE A 18 -7.49 17.17 3.06
CA PHE A 18 -6.22 17.43 3.72
C PHE A 18 -6.38 17.10 5.20
N LEU A 19 -5.47 16.28 5.72
CA LEU A 19 -5.38 15.95 7.13
C LEU A 19 -4.18 16.67 7.72
N PHE A 20 -4.35 17.18 8.94
CA PHE A 20 -3.31 17.88 9.69
C PHE A 20 -3.28 17.36 11.12
N GLU A 21 -2.10 17.02 11.58
CA GLU A 21 -1.83 16.66 12.95
C GLU A 21 -1.12 17.84 13.64
N PRO A 22 -1.46 18.17 14.91
CA PRO A 22 -0.92 19.35 15.61
C PRO A 22 0.62 19.41 15.70
N GLY A 23 1.31 18.26 15.68
CA GLY A 23 2.77 18.18 15.64
C GLY A 23 3.41 18.50 14.29
N GLY A 24 2.62 18.78 13.23
CA GLY A 24 3.09 19.21 11.92
C GLY A 24 2.99 18.16 10.81
N SER A 25 2.64 16.91 11.12
CA SER A 25 2.40 15.88 10.09
C SER A 25 1.16 16.23 9.27
N SER A 26 1.19 15.91 7.97
CA SER A 26 0.07 16.16 7.07
C SER A 26 -0.11 15.05 6.03
N ALA A 27 -1.34 14.87 5.53
CA ALA A 27 -1.61 13.96 4.43
C ALA A 27 -2.67 14.51 3.48
N GLU A 28 -2.61 14.02 2.22
CA GLU A 28 -3.63 14.29 1.20
C GLU A 28 -4.28 12.96 0.79
N VAL A 29 -5.60 12.90 0.90
CA VAL A 29 -6.41 11.72 0.59
C VAL A 29 -7.40 12.06 -0.51
N LEU A 30 -7.31 11.37 -1.65
CA LEU A 30 -8.26 11.53 -2.75
C LEU A 30 -9.61 10.89 -2.39
N LEU A 31 -10.71 11.52 -2.78
CA LEU A 31 -12.05 10.93 -2.64
C LEU A 31 -12.29 9.77 -3.63
N TYR A 32 -11.51 9.68 -4.71
CA TYR A 32 -11.53 8.55 -5.63
C TYR A 32 -10.62 7.44 -5.10
N GLY A 33 -11.21 6.29 -4.82
CA GLY A 33 -10.52 5.12 -4.28
C GLY A 33 -9.98 5.25 -2.87
N GLY A 34 -10.13 6.41 -2.20
CA GLY A 34 -9.54 6.65 -0.88
C GLY A 34 -8.01 6.67 -0.89
N LYS A 35 -7.40 6.97 -2.04
CA LYS A 35 -5.95 6.93 -2.23
C LYS A 35 -5.24 8.02 -1.45
N VAL A 36 -4.23 7.67 -0.67
CA VAL A 36 -3.34 8.64 -0.02
C VAL A 36 -2.23 9.00 -1.01
N VAL A 37 -2.15 10.27 -1.41
CA VAL A 37 -1.19 10.72 -2.43
C VAL A 37 -0.03 11.55 -1.86
N SER A 38 -0.11 11.90 -0.59
CA SER A 38 0.96 12.56 0.15
C SER A 38 0.84 12.23 1.63
N TRP A 39 1.96 11.97 2.27
CA TRP A 39 2.10 11.90 3.72
C TRP A 39 3.44 12.51 4.10
N LYS A 40 3.39 13.61 4.82
CA LYS A 40 4.57 14.34 5.29
C LYS A 40 4.71 14.21 6.79
N ASN A 41 5.94 13.98 7.24
CA ASN A 41 6.28 14.03 8.65
C ASN A 41 6.25 15.47 9.20
N SER A 42 6.51 15.64 10.49
CA SER A 42 6.57 16.94 11.18
C SER A 42 7.62 17.91 10.61
N GLN A 43 8.61 17.41 9.89
CA GLN A 43 9.67 18.19 9.23
C GLN A 43 9.31 18.57 7.79
N GLY A 44 8.12 18.16 7.30
CA GLY A 44 7.66 18.43 5.93
C GLY A 44 8.27 17.50 4.88
N GLU A 45 8.97 16.42 5.30
CA GLU A 45 9.53 15.44 4.37
C GLU A 45 8.42 14.52 3.85
N GLU A 46 8.37 14.33 2.51
CA GLU A 46 7.42 13.42 1.86
C GLU A 46 7.88 11.96 2.03
N LEU A 47 6.99 11.14 2.55
CA LEU A 47 7.23 9.74 2.90
C LEU A 47 6.70 8.76 1.84
N LEU A 48 5.78 9.23 1.00
CA LEU A 48 5.22 8.44 -0.08
C LEU A 48 5.85 8.81 -1.42
N PHE A 49 6.02 7.81 -2.26
CA PHE A 49 6.48 8.01 -3.62
C PHE A 49 5.30 8.25 -4.56
N MET A 50 5.41 9.27 -5.41
CA MET A 50 4.45 9.54 -6.49
C MET A 50 5.19 9.68 -7.82
N SER A 51 4.83 8.86 -8.80
CA SER A 51 5.41 8.96 -10.15
C SER A 51 5.00 10.25 -10.85
N LYS A 52 5.95 10.88 -11.53
CA LYS A 52 5.70 12.05 -12.37
C LYS A 52 4.95 11.70 -13.67
N LYS A 53 4.92 10.42 -14.05
CA LYS A 53 4.26 9.93 -15.27
C LYS A 53 2.75 9.74 -15.09
N ALA A 54 2.17 10.15 -13.98
CA ALA A 54 0.78 9.90 -13.68
C ALA A 54 -0.15 10.37 -14.79
N ALA A 55 -0.84 9.43 -15.43
CA ALA A 55 -1.83 9.69 -16.46
C ALA A 55 -3.25 9.52 -15.89
N GLY A 56 -4.09 10.55 -15.99
CA GLY A 56 -5.52 10.44 -15.70
C GLY A 56 -5.90 10.49 -14.22
N ARG A 57 -7.04 9.89 -13.89
CA ARG A 57 -7.67 9.96 -12.56
C ARG A 57 -7.04 9.03 -11.51
N SER A 58 -6.14 8.14 -11.90
CA SER A 58 -5.46 7.21 -10.98
C SER A 58 -3.94 7.42 -11.04
N PRO A 59 -3.41 8.39 -10.28
CA PRO A 59 -1.97 8.62 -10.21
C PRO A 59 -1.24 7.39 -9.65
N LYS A 60 -0.05 7.08 -10.17
CA LYS A 60 0.78 5.97 -9.70
C LYS A 60 1.65 6.39 -8.53
N GLY A 61 1.68 5.55 -7.49
CA GLY A 61 2.37 5.85 -6.24
C GLY A 61 1.39 6.04 -5.08
N GLY A 62 1.88 6.56 -3.95
CA GLY A 62 1.09 6.75 -2.74
C GLY A 62 0.65 5.45 -2.07
N ILE A 63 -0.48 5.48 -1.37
CA ILE A 63 -1.12 4.27 -0.85
C ILE A 63 -2.45 4.07 -1.58
N SER A 64 -2.57 2.93 -2.27
CA SER A 64 -3.76 2.56 -3.03
C SER A 64 -4.47 1.37 -2.40
N LEU A 65 -5.79 1.34 -2.50
CA LEU A 65 -6.59 0.20 -2.06
C LEU A 65 -6.90 -0.72 -3.23
N CYS A 66 -6.59 -2.00 -3.07
CA CYS A 66 -6.96 -3.05 -4.01
C CYS A 66 -8.12 -3.85 -3.42
N PHE A 67 -9.32 -3.64 -3.95
CA PHE A 67 -10.56 -4.28 -3.53
C PHE A 67 -11.57 -4.24 -4.69
N PRO A 68 -12.42 -5.25 -4.91
CA PRO A 68 -12.55 -6.54 -4.22
C PRO A 68 -11.58 -7.62 -4.71
N GLN A 69 -10.78 -7.30 -5.70
CA GLN A 69 -9.72 -8.16 -6.22
C GLN A 69 -8.48 -7.33 -6.46
N LEU A 70 -7.32 -7.93 -6.29
CA LEU A 70 -6.10 -7.35 -6.75
C LEU A 70 -6.16 -7.19 -8.28
N GLY A 71 -5.93 -5.96 -8.75
CA GLY A 71 -6.05 -5.63 -10.16
C GLY A 71 -5.01 -6.35 -11.03
N ASN A 72 -5.25 -6.34 -12.34
CA ASN A 72 -4.37 -6.93 -13.37
C ASN A 72 -3.00 -6.21 -13.55
N THR A 73 -2.56 -5.41 -12.59
CA THR A 73 -1.32 -4.64 -12.69
C THR A 73 -0.21 -5.30 -11.89
N GLY A 74 0.86 -5.65 -12.58
CA GLY A 74 2.07 -6.23 -11.97
C GLY A 74 1.93 -7.70 -11.61
N THR A 75 2.67 -8.10 -10.62
CA THR A 75 2.91 -9.40 -10.03
C THR A 75 1.73 -10.24 -9.61
N MET A 76 0.60 -9.65 -9.42
CA MET A 76 -0.57 -10.29 -8.80
C MET A 76 -1.54 -10.92 -9.80
N LYS A 77 -1.20 -10.92 -11.10
CA LYS A 77 -2.01 -11.56 -12.17
C LYS A 77 -2.27 -13.05 -11.95
N GLU A 78 -1.33 -13.74 -11.32
CA GLU A 78 -1.39 -15.19 -11.18
C GLU A 78 -2.14 -15.64 -9.92
N ILE A 79 -2.19 -14.82 -8.88
CA ILE A 79 -2.92 -15.13 -7.64
C ILE A 79 -4.43 -14.93 -7.81
N SER A 80 -4.84 -14.00 -8.66
CA SER A 80 -6.25 -13.77 -8.97
C SER A 80 -6.73 -14.65 -10.12
N SER A 81 -6.87 -15.95 -9.89
CA SER A 81 -7.35 -16.92 -10.88
C SER A 81 -8.84 -16.80 -11.25
N SER A 82 -9.55 -15.79 -10.74
CA SER A 82 -10.95 -15.55 -11.11
C SER A 82 -11.03 -14.67 -12.35
N LYS A 83 -11.27 -15.29 -13.49
CA LYS A 83 -11.50 -14.67 -14.82
C LYS A 83 -12.80 -13.86 -14.92
N ASN A 84 -13.23 -13.18 -13.87
CA ASN A 84 -14.41 -12.32 -13.94
C ASN A 84 -13.99 -10.92 -14.45
N ASN A 85 -14.03 -10.74 -15.77
CA ASN A 85 -13.75 -9.49 -16.49
C ASN A 85 -14.69 -8.31 -16.12
N ASN A 86 -15.65 -8.50 -15.22
CA ASN A 86 -16.66 -7.51 -14.84
C ASN A 86 -16.39 -6.83 -13.49
N VAL A 87 -15.28 -7.13 -12.82
CA VAL A 87 -14.93 -6.52 -11.54
C VAL A 87 -13.95 -5.38 -11.75
N LYS A 88 -14.36 -4.16 -11.38
CA LYS A 88 -13.53 -2.95 -11.48
C LYS A 88 -12.90 -2.66 -10.12
N SER A 89 -11.66 -2.16 -10.14
CA SER A 89 -10.98 -1.67 -8.93
C SER A 89 -11.68 -0.46 -8.32
N LEU A 90 -11.55 -0.31 -7.00
CA LEU A 90 -12.04 0.83 -6.24
C LEU A 90 -11.41 2.16 -6.67
N ASP A 91 -10.21 2.16 -7.27
CA ASP A 91 -9.41 3.34 -7.62
C ASP A 91 -10.15 4.48 -8.32
N ASN A 92 -11.15 4.14 -9.12
CA ASN A 92 -11.92 5.12 -9.90
C ASN A 92 -13.33 5.36 -9.35
N ILE A 93 -13.62 4.85 -8.15
CA ILE A 93 -14.93 4.98 -7.51
C ILE A 93 -14.87 6.14 -6.51
N PRO A 94 -15.77 7.13 -6.61
CA PRO A 94 -15.85 8.19 -5.62
C PRO A 94 -16.41 7.65 -4.30
N LEU A 95 -15.66 7.88 -3.23
CA LEU A 95 -16.10 7.56 -1.87
C LEU A 95 -16.78 8.78 -1.25
N ARG A 96 -17.77 8.53 -0.42
CA ARG A 96 -18.45 9.58 0.32
C ARG A 96 -17.62 9.98 1.54
N LEU A 97 -17.31 11.26 1.63
CA LEU A 97 -16.68 11.85 2.79
C LEU A 97 -17.66 11.88 3.97
N THR A 98 -17.23 11.37 5.12
CA THR A 98 -17.91 11.52 6.40
C THR A 98 -16.94 12.23 7.35
N PRO A 99 -17.22 13.50 7.72
CA PRO A 99 -16.37 14.24 8.64
C PRO A 99 -16.35 13.56 10.02
N THR A 100 -15.17 13.41 10.59
CA THR A 100 -14.98 12.83 11.93
C THR A 100 -15.05 13.89 13.04
N GLY A 101 -15.03 15.19 12.68
CA GLY A 101 -14.86 16.28 13.64
C GLY A 101 -13.41 16.47 14.11
N ASN A 102 -12.50 15.61 13.68
CA ASN A 102 -11.07 15.68 13.99
C ASN A 102 -10.27 16.01 12.71
N PRO A 103 -9.49 17.11 12.66
CA PRO A 103 -8.70 17.51 11.48
C PRO A 103 -7.62 16.49 11.10
N SER A 104 -7.24 15.61 12.01
CA SER A 104 -6.23 14.56 11.79
C SER A 104 -6.84 13.26 11.24
N SER A 105 -8.15 13.17 11.00
CA SER A 105 -8.78 11.93 10.55
C SER A 105 -9.96 12.15 9.62
N VAL A 106 -10.20 11.16 8.75
CA VAL A 106 -11.32 11.15 7.81
C VAL A 106 -11.89 9.74 7.66
N ASP A 107 -13.21 9.65 7.52
CA ASP A 107 -13.92 8.44 7.12
C ASP A 107 -14.40 8.59 5.67
N LEU A 108 -14.02 7.64 4.83
CA LEU A 108 -14.47 7.53 3.44
C LEU A 108 -15.34 6.27 3.30
N THR A 109 -16.57 6.43 2.84
CA THR A 109 -17.54 5.34 2.81
C THR A 109 -18.08 5.09 1.41
N LEU A 110 -18.41 3.82 1.13
CA LEU A 110 -19.11 3.39 -0.07
C LEU A 110 -20.18 2.37 0.32
N LYS A 111 -21.40 2.62 -0.13
CA LYS A 111 -22.50 1.65 -0.03
C LYS A 111 -22.93 1.26 -1.43
N THR A 112 -22.96 -0.03 -1.70
CA THR A 112 -23.38 -0.58 -2.99
C THR A 112 -24.58 -1.48 -2.82
N THR A 113 -25.35 -1.58 -3.90
CA THR A 113 -26.36 -2.63 -4.07
C THR A 113 -26.03 -3.42 -5.32
N ALA A 114 -26.37 -4.69 -5.36
CA ALA A 114 -26.08 -5.57 -6.51
C ALA A 114 -26.56 -4.97 -7.85
N ASN A 115 -27.66 -4.22 -7.83
CA ASN A 115 -28.26 -3.62 -9.03
C ASN A 115 -27.64 -2.28 -9.44
N ASN A 116 -26.94 -1.59 -8.53
CA ASN A 116 -26.39 -0.24 -8.77
C ASN A 116 -24.86 -0.22 -8.79
N SER A 117 -24.20 -1.36 -8.69
CA SER A 117 -22.75 -1.40 -8.66
C SER A 117 -22.18 -1.64 -10.05
N ASN A 118 -21.58 -0.60 -10.62
CA ASN A 118 -20.73 -0.71 -11.82
C ASN A 118 -19.34 -1.31 -11.52
N MET A 119 -19.05 -1.60 -10.25
CA MET A 119 -17.77 -2.12 -9.79
C MET A 119 -17.79 -3.63 -9.59
N TRP A 120 -18.75 -4.10 -8.82
CA TRP A 120 -18.89 -5.49 -8.40
C TRP A 120 -20.36 -5.78 -8.07
N PRO A 121 -20.99 -6.83 -8.67
CA PRO A 121 -22.43 -7.09 -8.52
C PRO A 121 -22.73 -7.73 -7.14
N ARG A 122 -22.38 -7.04 -6.07
CA ARG A 122 -22.62 -7.43 -4.68
C ARG A 122 -23.09 -6.23 -3.86
N SER A 123 -23.89 -6.50 -2.87
CA SER A 123 -24.30 -5.50 -1.87
C SER A 123 -23.35 -5.53 -0.70
N PHE A 124 -22.67 -4.40 -0.44
CA PHE A 124 -21.75 -4.26 0.68
C PHE A 124 -21.63 -2.82 1.15
N GLU A 125 -21.18 -2.65 2.36
CA GLU A 125 -20.70 -1.39 2.90
C GLU A 125 -19.20 -1.46 3.08
N PHE A 126 -18.50 -0.44 2.58
CA PHE A 126 -17.07 -0.25 2.76
C PHE A 126 -16.83 1.06 3.52
N CYS A 127 -15.93 1.04 4.49
CA CYS A 127 -15.45 2.21 5.18
C CYS A 127 -13.93 2.16 5.31
N LEU A 128 -13.28 3.25 4.88
CA LEU A 128 -11.86 3.50 5.11
C LEU A 128 -11.73 4.66 6.08
N ARG A 129 -11.09 4.45 7.21
CA ARG A 129 -10.62 5.52 8.09
C ARG A 129 -9.14 5.74 7.87
N VAL A 130 -8.75 6.98 7.59
CA VAL A 130 -7.36 7.44 7.57
C VAL A 130 -7.17 8.41 8.72
N SER A 131 -6.14 8.18 9.54
CA SER A 131 -5.83 9.05 10.69
C SER A 131 -4.34 9.31 10.80
N LEU A 132 -3.97 10.53 11.18
CA LEU A 132 -2.61 10.93 11.49
C LEU A 132 -2.40 11.00 13.00
N GLY A 133 -1.24 10.55 13.44
CA GLY A 133 -0.66 10.81 14.74
C GLY A 133 0.74 11.39 14.57
N PRO A 134 1.45 11.69 15.67
CA PRO A 134 2.86 12.09 15.61
C PRO A 134 3.67 11.01 14.88
N ASP A 135 4.31 11.42 13.75
CA ASP A 135 5.13 10.56 12.89
C ASP A 135 4.52 9.20 12.53
N LYS A 136 3.19 9.13 12.48
CA LYS A 136 2.48 7.91 12.07
C LYS A 136 1.19 8.20 11.31
N MET A 137 0.84 7.27 10.45
CA MET A 137 -0.43 7.21 9.74
C MET A 137 -1.07 5.83 9.96
N THR A 138 -2.37 5.83 10.22
CA THR A 138 -3.15 4.60 10.34
C THR A 138 -4.23 4.54 9.28
N MET A 139 -4.44 3.36 8.72
CA MET A 139 -5.51 3.06 7.79
C MET A 139 -6.31 1.86 8.30
N SER A 140 -7.59 2.08 8.59
CA SER A 140 -8.51 1.04 9.03
C SER A 140 -9.58 0.83 7.98
N SER A 141 -9.61 -0.36 7.39
CA SER A 141 -10.58 -0.76 6.36
C SER A 141 -11.62 -1.68 6.97
N HIS A 142 -12.88 -1.42 6.69
CA HIS A 142 -14.01 -2.19 7.17
C HIS A 142 -14.93 -2.54 6.01
N ILE A 143 -15.25 -3.82 5.85
CA ILE A 143 -16.13 -4.34 4.80
C ILE A 143 -17.22 -5.16 5.47
N LYS A 144 -18.49 -4.80 5.22
CA LYS A 144 -19.65 -5.52 5.70
C LYS A 144 -20.44 -6.08 4.54
N ASN A 145 -20.77 -7.36 4.61
CA ASN A 145 -21.67 -8.00 3.66
C ASN A 145 -23.11 -7.61 3.96
N THR A 146 -23.72 -6.83 3.07
CA THR A 146 -25.17 -6.48 3.14
C THR A 146 -26.00 -7.21 2.07
N ASP A 147 -25.37 -8.16 1.35
CA ASP A 147 -26.04 -9.05 0.40
C ASP A 147 -26.79 -10.16 1.15
N SER A 148 -27.75 -10.79 0.46
CA SER A 148 -28.44 -11.98 0.94
C SER A 148 -27.63 -13.27 0.81
N THR A 149 -26.50 -13.21 0.06
CA THR A 149 -25.61 -14.35 -0.20
C THR A 149 -24.18 -14.07 0.26
N SER A 150 -23.44 -15.14 0.51
CA SER A 150 -22.02 -15.04 0.81
C SER A 150 -21.24 -14.58 -0.42
N PHE A 151 -20.16 -13.82 -0.19
CA PHE A 151 -19.19 -13.49 -1.22
C PHE A 151 -17.75 -13.60 -0.69
N SER A 152 -16.80 -13.74 -1.62
CA SER A 152 -15.38 -13.77 -1.31
C SER A 152 -14.66 -12.61 -1.98
N PHE A 153 -13.61 -12.09 -1.32
CA PHE A 153 -12.77 -11.02 -1.85
C PHE A 153 -11.32 -11.16 -1.36
N THR A 154 -10.41 -10.49 -2.08
CA THR A 154 -9.07 -10.19 -1.61
C THR A 154 -8.96 -8.70 -1.33
N PHE A 155 -8.00 -8.31 -0.49
CA PHE A 155 -7.78 -6.93 -0.12
C PHE A 155 -6.29 -6.65 0.01
N ALA A 156 -5.84 -5.48 -0.46
CA ALA A 156 -4.49 -5.01 -0.18
C ALA A 156 -4.42 -3.49 -0.08
N LEU A 157 -3.47 -3.01 0.71
CA LEU A 157 -2.95 -1.66 0.71
C LEU A 157 -1.60 -1.69 0.01
N GLN A 158 -1.52 -1.06 -1.16
CA GLN A 158 -0.27 -0.94 -1.91
C GLN A 158 0.45 0.33 -1.47
N ASN A 159 1.57 0.16 -0.80
CA ASN A 159 2.34 1.27 -0.22
C ASN A 159 3.59 1.54 -1.07
N TYR A 160 3.59 2.62 -1.81
CA TYR A 160 4.77 3.11 -2.54
C TYR A 160 5.51 4.10 -1.65
N LEU A 161 6.60 3.65 -1.06
CA LEU A 161 7.40 4.43 -0.12
C LEU A 161 8.50 5.22 -0.85
N SER A 162 8.71 6.46 -0.43
CA SER A 162 9.82 7.29 -0.89
C SER A 162 11.08 6.92 -0.12
N VAL A 163 12.12 6.50 -0.84
CA VAL A 163 13.43 6.17 -0.27
C VAL A 163 14.52 7.06 -0.86
N SER A 164 15.70 7.10 -0.23
CA SER A 164 16.85 7.87 -0.72
C SER A 164 17.40 7.30 -2.04
N ASP A 165 17.90 6.09 -1.96
CA ASP A 165 18.29 5.23 -3.08
C ASP A 165 17.98 3.78 -2.69
N ILE A 166 17.42 3.01 -3.61
CA ILE A 166 17.02 1.62 -3.36
C ILE A 166 18.20 0.74 -2.92
N SER A 167 19.43 1.06 -3.36
CA SER A 167 20.65 0.35 -2.97
C SER A 167 21.06 0.59 -1.52
N GLU A 168 20.57 1.67 -0.90
CA GLU A 168 20.84 2.04 0.50
C GLU A 168 19.70 1.60 1.45
N VAL A 169 18.76 0.83 0.94
CA VAL A 169 17.60 0.36 1.70
C VAL A 169 17.74 -1.11 2.01
N ARG A 170 17.28 -1.48 3.21
CA ARG A 170 17.06 -2.89 3.57
C ARG A 170 15.71 -3.08 4.22
N VAL A 171 15.16 -4.28 4.09
CA VAL A 171 13.88 -4.68 4.69
C VAL A 171 14.13 -5.82 5.66
N GLU A 172 13.61 -5.68 6.88
CA GLU A 172 13.68 -6.65 7.97
C GLU A 172 12.27 -7.05 8.42
N GLY A 173 12.13 -8.22 9.05
CA GLY A 173 10.87 -8.79 9.49
C GLY A 173 10.23 -9.75 8.50
N LEU A 174 10.94 -10.12 7.43
CA LEU A 174 10.51 -11.10 6.43
C LEU A 174 11.44 -12.33 6.38
N GLU A 175 12.48 -12.36 7.19
CA GLU A 175 13.43 -13.46 7.31
C GLU A 175 12.72 -14.78 7.72
N THR A 176 13.19 -15.88 7.19
CA THR A 176 12.68 -17.24 7.40
C THR A 176 11.25 -17.50 6.90
N LEU A 177 10.60 -16.51 6.29
CA LEU A 177 9.25 -16.68 5.76
C LEU A 177 9.27 -17.32 4.38
N ASP A 178 8.22 -18.07 4.10
CA ASP A 178 7.95 -18.56 2.76
C ASP A 178 7.38 -17.45 1.87
N PHE A 179 7.86 -17.39 0.63
CA PHE A 179 7.36 -16.47 -0.37
C PHE A 179 7.15 -17.15 -1.73
N LEU A 180 6.29 -16.55 -2.55
CA LEU A 180 6.14 -16.86 -3.96
C LEU A 180 6.97 -15.86 -4.77
N ASN A 181 7.91 -16.36 -5.56
CA ASN A 181 8.74 -15.54 -6.44
C ASN A 181 8.08 -15.41 -7.81
N ASN A 182 7.50 -14.25 -8.08
CA ASN A 182 6.80 -14.02 -9.34
C ASN A 182 7.74 -13.86 -10.54
N LEU A 183 9.01 -13.52 -10.30
CA LEU A 183 10.05 -13.54 -11.36
C LEU A 183 10.36 -14.98 -11.81
N GLN A 184 9.99 -15.97 -11.00
CA GLN A 184 10.15 -17.40 -11.25
C GLN A 184 8.80 -18.13 -11.33
N GLN A 185 7.79 -17.50 -11.93
CA GLN A 185 6.46 -18.09 -12.16
C GLN A 185 5.77 -18.57 -10.86
N GLY A 186 5.90 -17.78 -9.79
CA GLY A 186 5.29 -18.14 -8.51
C GLY A 186 5.97 -19.27 -7.76
N LYS A 187 7.24 -19.59 -8.09
CA LYS A 187 7.99 -20.62 -7.35
C LYS A 187 8.07 -20.29 -5.87
N ARG A 188 7.68 -21.24 -5.03
CA ARG A 188 7.80 -21.11 -3.57
C ARG A 188 9.25 -21.27 -3.13
N SER A 189 9.70 -20.37 -2.29
CA SER A 189 11.03 -20.37 -1.67
C SER A 189 10.92 -19.82 -0.26
N THR A 190 11.98 -19.98 0.54
CA THR A 190 12.06 -19.43 1.90
C THR A 190 13.13 -18.35 1.93
N GLU A 191 12.86 -17.22 2.58
CA GLU A 191 13.83 -16.13 2.73
C GLU A 191 14.98 -16.57 3.64
N GLN A 192 16.21 -16.43 3.15
CA GLN A 192 17.40 -16.89 3.87
C GLN A 192 18.15 -15.75 4.59
N PRO A 193 18.36 -14.57 3.98
CA PRO A 193 19.05 -13.46 4.63
C PRO A 193 18.29 -12.91 5.83
N ASP A 194 19.01 -12.38 6.81
CA ASP A 194 18.45 -11.67 7.98
C ASP A 194 17.83 -10.33 7.59
N ALA A 195 18.24 -9.76 6.44
CA ALA A 195 17.66 -8.56 5.86
C ALA A 195 17.71 -8.64 4.34
N ILE A 196 16.68 -8.12 3.68
CA ILE A 196 16.59 -8.08 2.23
C ILE A 196 17.21 -6.77 1.75
N THR A 197 18.19 -6.86 0.88
CA THR A 197 18.82 -5.75 0.16
C THR A 197 18.52 -5.86 -1.34
N PHE A 198 18.75 -4.78 -2.07
CA PHE A 198 18.34 -4.67 -3.46
C PHE A 198 19.55 -4.45 -4.36
N ASP A 199 19.81 -5.44 -5.21
CA ASP A 199 20.81 -5.41 -6.29
C ASP A 199 20.19 -5.81 -7.64
N GLY A 200 18.87 -6.01 -7.66
CA GLY A 200 18.10 -6.42 -8.83
C GLY A 200 16.59 -6.27 -8.63
N GLU A 201 15.84 -6.73 -9.63
CA GLU A 201 14.39 -6.76 -9.58
C GLU A 201 13.92 -7.73 -8.48
N VAL A 202 12.98 -7.27 -7.64
CA VAL A 202 12.32 -8.09 -6.63
C VAL A 202 10.82 -8.05 -6.84
N ASP A 203 10.19 -9.21 -6.72
CA ASP A 203 8.77 -9.39 -6.90
C ASP A 203 8.35 -10.65 -6.15
N ARG A 204 8.08 -10.49 -4.84
CA ARG A 204 7.84 -11.58 -3.90
C ARG A 204 6.57 -11.34 -3.10
N VAL A 205 5.78 -12.40 -2.96
CA VAL A 205 4.59 -12.41 -2.09
C VAL A 205 4.91 -13.28 -0.88
N TYR A 206 5.04 -12.67 0.28
CA TYR A 206 5.26 -13.33 1.56
C TYR A 206 3.93 -13.68 2.20
N MET A 207 3.83 -14.90 2.70
CA MET A 207 2.62 -15.44 3.31
C MET A 207 2.79 -15.52 4.82
N ARG A 208 1.73 -15.10 5.55
CA ARG A 208 1.70 -15.15 7.03
C ARG A 208 2.84 -14.35 7.66
N THR A 209 2.99 -13.12 7.23
CA THR A 209 4.01 -12.22 7.75
C THR A 209 3.79 -11.92 9.23
N PRO A 210 4.86 -11.68 10.00
CA PRO A 210 4.73 -11.12 11.34
C PRO A 210 4.06 -9.74 11.25
N GLY A 211 3.48 -9.29 12.35
CA GLY A 211 2.74 -8.03 12.37
C GLY A 211 3.56 -6.78 12.02
N ASN A 212 4.89 -6.85 11.96
CA ASN A 212 5.78 -5.71 11.73
C ASN A 212 6.79 -6.00 10.61
N ILE A 213 6.95 -5.03 9.69
CA ILE A 213 7.99 -5.03 8.65
C ILE A 213 8.72 -3.69 8.78
N ALA A 214 10.05 -3.70 8.85
CA ALA A 214 10.88 -2.51 8.96
C ALA A 214 11.60 -2.23 7.63
N ILE A 215 11.47 -1.02 7.13
CA ILE A 215 12.17 -0.51 5.95
C ILE A 215 13.18 0.51 6.42
N ILE A 216 14.46 0.18 6.34
CA ILE A 216 15.57 0.96 6.87
C ILE A 216 16.24 1.67 5.71
N ASP A 217 16.15 3.00 5.71
CA ASP A 217 16.79 3.90 4.75
C ASP A 217 18.03 4.50 5.41
N HIS A 218 19.19 3.97 5.03
CA HIS A 218 20.46 4.32 5.67
C HIS A 218 20.89 5.75 5.40
N ASP A 219 20.71 6.23 4.20
CA ASP A 219 21.13 7.57 3.80
C ASP A 219 20.28 8.64 4.51
N LYS A 220 18.97 8.42 4.60
CA LYS A 220 18.06 9.30 5.34
C LYS A 220 18.04 9.09 6.85
N LYS A 221 18.78 8.10 7.36
CA LYS A 221 18.83 7.73 8.80
C LYS A 221 17.44 7.59 9.42
N ARG A 222 16.53 6.95 8.72
CA ARG A 222 15.15 6.69 9.16
C ARG A 222 14.75 5.24 8.93
N THR A 223 13.80 4.77 9.74
CA THR A 223 13.13 3.49 9.56
C THR A 223 11.64 3.75 9.44
N ILE A 224 11.03 3.21 8.39
CA ILE A 224 9.58 3.13 8.26
C ILE A 224 9.17 1.76 8.77
N VAL A 225 8.28 1.71 9.75
CA VAL A 225 7.71 0.46 10.26
C VAL A 225 6.27 0.34 9.80
N ILE A 226 5.95 -0.78 9.17
CA ILE A 226 4.59 -1.15 8.80
C ILE A 226 4.10 -2.19 9.81
N ARG A 227 3.04 -1.87 10.53
CA ARG A 227 2.35 -2.78 11.44
C ARG A 227 0.97 -3.13 10.88
N ASN A 228 0.65 -4.42 10.85
CA ASN A 228 -0.58 -4.93 10.27
C ASN A 228 -1.38 -5.77 11.26
N GLU A 229 -2.74 -5.64 11.19
CA GLU A 229 -3.68 -6.53 11.85
C GLU A 229 -4.77 -6.91 10.84
N GLY A 230 -5.06 -8.21 10.71
CA GLY A 230 -6.03 -8.72 9.73
C GLY A 230 -5.53 -8.69 8.27
N LEU A 231 -4.25 -8.37 8.04
CA LEU A 231 -3.55 -8.33 6.75
C LEU A 231 -2.32 -9.26 6.83
N PRO A 232 -2.51 -10.57 6.72
CA PRO A 232 -1.45 -11.56 7.02
C PRO A 232 -0.37 -11.69 5.95
N ASP A 233 -0.57 -11.12 4.76
CA ASP A 233 0.35 -11.31 3.65
C ASP A 233 0.99 -9.98 3.26
N ALA A 234 2.22 -10.03 2.74
CA ALA A 234 2.92 -8.84 2.24
C ALA A 234 3.46 -9.07 0.82
N VAL A 235 3.57 -7.98 0.07
CA VAL A 235 4.26 -7.98 -1.23
C VAL A 235 5.45 -7.04 -1.15
N LEU A 236 6.59 -7.54 -1.56
CA LEU A 236 7.80 -6.74 -1.74
C LEU A 236 8.08 -6.62 -3.23
N TRP A 237 8.09 -5.38 -3.74
CA TRP A 237 8.26 -5.13 -5.15
C TRP A 237 9.15 -3.92 -5.45
N THR A 238 10.09 -4.12 -6.37
CA THR A 238 10.82 -3.07 -7.09
C THR A 238 11.08 -3.53 -8.52
N PRO A 239 10.76 -2.71 -9.54
CA PRO A 239 11.00 -3.07 -10.94
C PRO A 239 12.48 -3.00 -11.33
N TRP A 240 13.36 -2.46 -10.44
CA TRP A 240 14.75 -2.17 -10.73
C TRP A 240 14.88 -1.37 -12.05
N ASP A 241 15.90 -1.60 -12.84
CA ASP A 241 16.13 -0.92 -14.13
C ASP A 241 15.31 -1.49 -15.31
N ASN A 242 14.33 -2.33 -15.03
CA ASN A 242 13.45 -2.90 -16.05
C ASN A 242 12.47 -1.85 -16.58
N THR A 243 12.92 -1.08 -17.56
CA THR A 243 12.17 0.03 -18.18
C THR A 243 10.85 -0.44 -18.80
N ALA A 244 10.79 -1.67 -19.33
CA ALA A 244 9.58 -2.23 -19.91
C ALA A 244 8.51 -2.48 -18.83
N LYS A 245 8.89 -3.04 -17.68
CA LYS A 245 7.98 -3.22 -16.54
C LYS A 245 7.56 -1.89 -15.92
N ALA A 246 8.50 -0.96 -15.74
CA ALA A 246 8.20 0.38 -15.25
C ALA A 246 7.18 1.09 -16.17
N ALA A 247 7.36 1.02 -17.48
CA ALA A 247 6.46 1.62 -18.45
C ALA A 247 5.06 1.02 -18.42
N VAL A 248 4.93 -0.32 -18.34
CA VAL A 248 3.65 -1.03 -18.21
C VAL A 248 2.96 -0.70 -16.88
N SER A 249 3.72 -0.55 -15.82
CA SER A 249 3.21 -0.21 -14.48
C SER A 249 2.87 1.28 -14.33
N GLY A 250 3.23 2.13 -15.31
CA GLY A 250 2.94 3.57 -15.29
C GLY A 250 3.94 4.41 -14.51
N PHE A 251 5.16 3.91 -14.32
CA PHE A 251 6.28 4.62 -13.72
C PHE A 251 7.25 5.18 -14.77
N CYS A 252 8.06 6.17 -14.37
CA CYS A 252 9.17 6.65 -15.16
C CYS A 252 10.39 5.71 -15.04
N ASP A 253 11.29 5.73 -16.02
CA ASP A 253 12.43 4.80 -16.09
C ASP A 253 13.38 4.84 -14.89
N LYS A 254 13.42 5.97 -14.16
CA LYS A 254 14.28 6.15 -12.98
C LYS A 254 13.54 6.15 -11.64
N ASP A 255 12.23 5.98 -11.67
CA ASP A 255 11.41 5.99 -10.45
C ASP A 255 11.84 4.90 -9.45
N TYR A 256 12.29 3.75 -9.97
CA TYR A 256 12.74 2.62 -9.15
C TYR A 256 13.85 2.98 -8.15
N LYS A 257 14.70 3.97 -8.48
CA LYS A 257 15.83 4.35 -7.61
C LYS A 257 15.37 4.91 -6.26
N THR A 258 14.25 5.60 -6.26
CA THR A 258 13.73 6.32 -5.09
C THR A 258 12.38 5.80 -4.61
N MET A 259 12.03 4.58 -5.02
CA MET A 259 10.77 3.94 -4.68
C MET A 259 10.96 2.49 -4.24
N LEU A 260 10.25 2.11 -3.19
CA LEU A 260 10.04 0.71 -2.80
C LEU A 260 8.56 0.48 -2.53
N SER A 261 7.96 -0.59 -3.08
CA SER A 261 6.62 -1.03 -2.71
C SER A 261 6.69 -2.12 -1.67
N VAL A 262 6.01 -1.90 -0.54
CA VAL A 262 5.82 -2.89 0.53
C VAL A 262 4.35 -2.92 0.87
N ASP A 263 3.62 -3.87 0.27
CA ASP A 263 2.17 -3.93 0.36
C ASP A 263 1.75 -4.87 1.50
N SER A 264 0.57 -4.62 2.03
CA SER A 264 -0.04 -5.45 3.08
C SER A 264 -1.41 -5.90 2.64
N GLY A 265 -1.73 -7.18 2.81
CA GLY A 265 -3.00 -7.68 2.30
C GLY A 265 -3.47 -9.04 2.79
N VAL A 266 -4.59 -9.46 2.22
CA VAL A 266 -5.12 -10.82 2.29
C VAL A 266 -5.12 -11.39 0.88
N LEU A 267 -4.11 -12.19 0.55
CA LEU A 267 -3.76 -12.55 -0.82
C LEU A 267 -3.84 -14.04 -1.06
N GLU A 268 -3.21 -14.84 -0.18
CA GLU A 268 -3.17 -16.31 -0.31
C GLU A 268 -4.58 -16.92 -0.21
N LYS A 269 -5.35 -16.46 0.78
CA LYS A 269 -6.69 -17.00 1.07
C LYS A 269 -7.72 -15.90 1.09
N PRO A 270 -8.60 -15.81 0.06
CA PRO A 270 -9.66 -14.82 0.06
C PRO A 270 -10.54 -14.90 1.32
N ILE A 271 -10.96 -13.74 1.79
CA ILE A 271 -11.96 -13.62 2.86
C ILE A 271 -13.32 -14.01 2.31
N ILE A 272 -14.06 -14.83 3.08
CA ILE A 272 -15.45 -15.17 2.78
C ILE A 272 -16.32 -14.52 3.86
N LEU A 273 -17.25 -13.66 3.47
CA LEU A 273 -18.25 -13.08 4.35
C LEU A 273 -19.62 -13.65 4.05
N LYS A 274 -20.28 -14.22 5.06
CA LYS A 274 -21.70 -14.56 5.02
C LYS A 274 -22.55 -13.29 5.14
N PRO A 275 -23.85 -13.37 4.85
CA PRO A 275 -24.76 -12.24 5.07
C PRO A 275 -24.61 -11.66 6.47
N SER A 276 -24.54 -10.34 6.56
CA SER A 276 -24.33 -9.55 7.78
C SER A 276 -22.97 -9.68 8.48
N GLU A 277 -22.07 -10.56 8.01
CA GLU A 277 -20.71 -10.63 8.54
C GLU A 277 -19.87 -9.43 8.06
N GLU A 278 -18.86 -9.11 8.84
CA GLU A 278 -17.92 -8.02 8.57
C GLU A 278 -16.47 -8.44 8.77
N TRP A 279 -15.58 -7.78 8.03
CA TRP A 279 -14.14 -7.93 8.12
C TRP A 279 -13.48 -6.57 8.37
N LYS A 280 -12.38 -6.59 9.10
CA LYS A 280 -11.55 -5.43 9.40
C LYS A 280 -10.10 -5.73 9.09
N GLY A 281 -9.45 -4.81 8.38
CA GLY A 281 -8.01 -4.77 8.16
C GLY A 281 -7.45 -3.46 8.68
N TYR A 282 -6.32 -3.52 9.36
CA TYR A 282 -5.64 -2.36 9.94
C TYR A 282 -4.19 -2.34 9.53
N GLN A 283 -3.70 -1.16 9.14
CA GLN A 283 -2.31 -0.87 8.88
C GLN A 283 -1.90 0.41 9.59
N GLU A 284 -0.76 0.39 10.25
CA GLU A 284 -0.07 1.57 10.76
C GLU A 284 1.30 1.67 10.09
N LEU A 285 1.60 2.85 9.56
CA LEU A 285 2.94 3.22 9.14
C LEU A 285 3.48 4.22 10.16
N SER A 286 4.66 3.96 10.69
CA SER A 286 5.32 4.86 11.63
C SER A 286 6.77 5.13 11.23
N ILE A 287 7.27 6.33 11.58
CA ILE A 287 8.63 6.75 11.30
C ILE A 287 9.41 6.74 12.62
N ILE A 288 10.54 6.06 12.58
CA ILE A 288 11.49 6.03 13.69
C ILE A 288 12.79 6.65 13.21
N SER A 289 13.26 7.69 13.89
CA SER A 289 14.61 8.23 13.68
C SER A 289 15.60 7.16 14.12
N SER A 290 16.33 6.59 13.19
CA SER A 290 17.44 5.72 13.55
C SER A 290 18.67 6.56 13.86
N SER A 291 19.06 6.62 15.13
CA SER A 291 20.40 7.03 15.52
C SER A 291 21.35 5.88 15.15
N TYR A 292 21.72 5.82 13.88
CA TYR A 292 22.46 4.69 13.34
C TYR A 292 23.93 4.78 13.73
N CYS A 293 24.40 3.82 14.54
CA CYS A 293 25.77 3.30 14.50
C CYS A 293 25.72 1.97 13.75
N SER A 294 26.44 1.84 12.64
CA SER A 294 26.45 0.69 11.74
C SER A 294 26.47 -0.66 12.49
N GLY A 295 25.49 -1.51 12.25
CA GLY A 295 25.48 -2.90 12.69
C GLY A 295 24.65 -3.23 13.91
N GLN A 296 23.84 -2.33 14.48
CA GLN A 296 23.11 -2.58 15.73
C GLN A 296 21.63 -2.28 15.72
N LEU A 297 20.94 -2.42 14.60
CA LEU A 297 19.49 -2.48 14.64
C LEU A 297 19.07 -3.93 14.90
N ASP A 298 18.95 -4.30 16.18
CA ASP A 298 18.24 -5.51 16.56
C ASP A 298 16.75 -5.34 16.15
N PRO A 299 16.21 -6.18 15.24
CA PRO A 299 14.79 -6.14 14.85
C PRO A 299 13.85 -6.22 16.05
N LYS A 300 14.28 -6.86 17.16
CA LYS A 300 13.54 -6.93 18.42
C LYS A 300 13.45 -5.56 19.11
N THR A 301 14.47 -4.70 18.94
CA THR A 301 14.48 -3.35 19.51
C THR A 301 13.54 -2.42 18.73
N VAL A 302 13.52 -2.51 17.41
CA VAL A 302 12.57 -1.75 16.56
C VAL A 302 11.14 -2.16 16.89
N ALA A 303 10.89 -3.46 17.08
CA ALA A 303 9.58 -3.99 17.49
C ALA A 303 9.20 -3.60 18.94
N PHE A 304 10.18 -3.34 19.82
CA PHE A 304 9.95 -2.95 21.21
C PHE A 304 9.48 -1.50 21.35
N TYR A 305 10.01 -0.59 20.53
CA TYR A 305 9.55 0.82 20.50
C TYR A 305 8.21 1.00 19.79
N ALA A 306 7.74 0.00 19.07
CA ALA A 306 6.42 -0.03 18.41
C ALA A 306 5.30 -0.59 19.31
N LYS A 307 5.55 -0.89 20.59
CA LYS A 307 4.49 -1.27 21.53
C LYS A 307 3.79 -0.03 22.07
N PRO A 308 2.42 -0.08 22.17
CA PRO A 308 1.61 1.02 22.67
C PRO A 308 1.95 1.43 24.09
#